data_c548a74abd603a3f5274230e23c9c1a3
#
_entry.id   c548a74abd603a3f5274230e23c9c1a3
#
_cell.length_a   1.000
_cell.length_b   1.000
_cell.length_c   1.000
_cell.angle_alpha   90.00
_cell.angle_beta   90.00
_cell.angle_gamma   90.00
#
_symmetry.space_group_name_H-M   'P 1'
#
loop_
_entity.id
_entity.type
_entity.pdbx_description
1 polymer ?
#
loop_
_entity_poly.entity_id
_entity_poly.type
_entity_poly.pdbx_seq_one_letter_code
_entity_poly.pdbx_strand_id
1 'polypeptide(L)'
;MSFPDTPGKIGLLVGLIDQAQKLSSASQLLQSIAGSGNTAAIQCAAQSIIDIAEGTPGSNYQPLAGQCASQNITEVGDGYGLLATGGYIANGEAHASLAATQSDTTISIRVHAGHVTICLENMKGWISTIDQDALALLNNPTNTAKVQEIVALANHALNGVDTNGDESIDPIPGEGGAVTAYFHGQLMSALVLAPTS
;
A
#
# COMPACT_ATOMS: atom_id res chain seq x y z
N MET A 1 -9.22 4.23 15.95
CA MET A 1 -8.09 4.66 16.80
C MET A 1 -7.23 5.58 15.94
N SER A 2 -6.92 6.79 16.39
CA SER A 2 -6.07 7.73 15.64
C SER A 2 -4.59 7.43 15.94
N PHE A 3 -3.71 7.65 14.95
CA PHE A 3 -2.27 7.54 15.13
C PHE A 3 -1.68 8.95 14.93
N PRO A 4 -0.97 9.49 15.94
CA PRO A 4 -0.60 10.93 15.97
C PRO A 4 0.35 11.34 14.85
N ASP A 5 1.17 10.42 14.34
CA ASP A 5 2.21 10.71 13.35
C ASP A 5 1.72 10.56 11.89
N THR A 6 0.52 10.00 11.66
CA THR A 6 -0.05 9.93 10.32
C THR A 6 -0.65 11.27 9.88
N PRO A 7 -0.61 11.60 8.59
CA PRO A 7 -1.33 12.75 8.05
C PRO A 7 -2.81 12.71 8.44
N GLY A 8 -3.33 13.82 8.95
CA GLY A 8 -4.71 13.88 9.44
C GLY A 8 -4.99 13.08 10.72
N LYS A 9 -3.97 12.50 11.37
CA LYS A 9 -4.08 11.67 12.59
C LYS A 9 -5.04 10.49 12.44
N ILE A 10 -5.07 9.89 11.25
CA ILE A 10 -5.88 8.71 10.95
C ILE A 10 -5.24 7.44 11.50
N GLY A 11 -6.00 6.34 11.58
CA GLY A 11 -5.45 5.05 11.99
C GLY A 11 -4.49 4.48 10.92
N LEU A 12 -3.44 3.78 11.34
CA LEU A 12 -2.41 3.23 10.43
C LEU A 12 -3.02 2.40 9.30
N LEU A 13 -3.90 1.44 9.60
CA LEU A 13 -4.52 0.60 8.57
C LEU A 13 -5.57 1.35 7.73
N VAL A 14 -6.14 2.43 8.24
CA VAL A 14 -7.03 3.32 7.47
C VAL A 14 -6.21 4.09 6.43
N GLY A 15 -5.07 4.66 6.84
CA GLY A 15 -4.17 5.34 5.92
C GLY A 15 -3.51 4.38 4.92
N LEU A 16 -3.15 3.18 5.37
CA LEU A 16 -2.62 2.13 4.50
C LEU A 16 -3.58 1.81 3.34
N ILE A 17 -4.86 1.55 3.64
CA ILE A 17 -5.85 1.23 2.61
C ILE A 17 -6.14 2.43 1.70
N ASP A 18 -6.20 3.65 2.24
CA ASP A 18 -6.34 4.88 1.46
C ASP A 18 -5.19 5.04 0.46
N GLN A 19 -3.94 4.87 0.92
CA GLN A 19 -2.77 5.00 0.04
C GLN A 19 -2.68 3.83 -0.97
N ALA A 20 -3.08 2.61 -0.61
CA ALA A 20 -3.18 1.49 -1.55
C ALA A 20 -4.25 1.73 -2.63
N GLN A 21 -5.38 2.35 -2.30
CA GLN A 21 -6.40 2.77 -3.26
C GLN A 21 -5.88 3.84 -4.22
N LYS A 22 -5.14 4.82 -3.70
CA LYS A 22 -4.49 5.87 -4.51
C LYS A 22 -3.43 5.28 -5.43
N LEU A 23 -2.62 4.34 -4.94
CA LEU A 23 -1.64 3.60 -5.74
C LEU A 23 -2.31 2.84 -6.89
N SER A 24 -3.40 2.13 -6.61
CA SER A 24 -4.20 1.44 -7.64
C SER A 24 -4.77 2.42 -8.67
N SER A 25 -5.30 3.55 -8.22
CA SER A 25 -5.86 4.57 -9.12
C SER A 25 -4.77 5.24 -9.99
N ALA A 26 -3.60 5.54 -9.41
CA ALA A 26 -2.46 6.09 -10.13
C ALA A 26 -1.92 5.10 -11.18
N SER A 27 -1.89 3.80 -10.86
CA SER A 27 -1.48 2.76 -11.80
C SER A 27 -2.46 2.60 -12.97
N GLN A 28 -3.76 2.72 -12.74
CA GLN A 28 -4.78 2.72 -13.79
C GLN A 28 -4.68 3.96 -14.68
N LEU A 29 -4.40 5.15 -14.11
CA LEU A 29 -4.10 6.34 -14.87
C LEU A 29 -2.86 6.12 -15.77
N LEU A 30 -1.77 5.60 -15.21
CA LEU A 30 -0.56 5.26 -15.96
C LEU A 30 -0.89 4.32 -17.14
N GLN A 31 -1.68 3.27 -16.90
CA GLN A 31 -2.14 2.35 -17.95
C GLN A 31 -2.90 3.07 -19.06
N SER A 32 -3.82 3.97 -18.70
CA SER A 32 -4.66 4.69 -19.66
C SER A 32 -3.88 5.60 -20.60
N ILE A 33 -2.73 6.13 -20.15
CA ILE A 33 -1.88 7.05 -20.91
C ILE A 33 -0.71 6.34 -21.60
N ALA A 34 -0.35 5.12 -21.21
CA ALA A 34 0.83 4.42 -21.71
C ALA A 34 0.84 4.25 -23.25
N GLY A 35 -0.34 4.08 -23.87
CA GLY A 35 -0.49 3.97 -25.33
C GLY A 35 -0.53 5.31 -26.09
N SER A 36 -0.53 6.45 -25.38
CA SER A 36 -0.70 7.77 -26.01
C SER A 36 0.53 8.31 -26.72
N GLY A 37 1.72 7.74 -26.44
CA GLY A 37 3.01 8.30 -26.89
C GLY A 37 3.45 9.56 -26.12
N ASN A 38 2.65 10.04 -25.15
CA ASN A 38 3.01 11.18 -24.31
C ASN A 38 3.95 10.75 -23.18
N THR A 39 5.26 10.71 -23.47
CA THR A 39 6.30 10.29 -22.52
C THR A 39 6.34 11.15 -21.27
N ALA A 40 6.07 12.45 -21.39
CA ALA A 40 6.05 13.36 -20.24
C ALA A 40 4.90 13.01 -19.27
N ALA A 41 3.71 12.70 -19.77
CA ALA A 41 2.59 12.27 -18.93
C ALA A 41 2.89 10.91 -18.25
N ILE A 42 3.50 9.96 -18.99
CA ILE A 42 3.88 8.65 -18.44
C ILE A 42 4.90 8.83 -17.31
N GLN A 43 5.92 9.67 -17.48
CA GLN A 43 6.92 9.95 -16.44
C GLN A 43 6.28 10.61 -15.21
N CYS A 44 5.35 11.56 -15.41
CA CYS A 44 4.64 12.18 -14.30
C CYS A 44 3.75 11.18 -13.53
N ALA A 45 3.07 10.29 -14.23
CA ALA A 45 2.27 9.24 -13.57
C ALA A 45 3.16 8.23 -12.83
N ALA A 46 4.31 7.86 -13.40
CA ALA A 46 5.29 7.02 -12.72
C ALA A 46 5.84 7.70 -11.47
N GLN A 47 6.15 9.01 -11.53
CA GLN A 47 6.60 9.77 -10.35
C GLN A 47 5.52 9.81 -9.26
N SER A 48 4.24 9.99 -9.60
CA SER A 48 3.15 9.93 -8.61
C SER A 48 3.10 8.59 -7.89
N ILE A 49 3.37 7.49 -8.59
CA ILE A 49 3.43 6.14 -8.00
C ILE A 49 4.61 6.02 -7.03
N ILE A 50 5.80 6.52 -7.41
CA ILE A 50 6.98 6.56 -6.55
C ILE A 50 6.70 7.38 -5.28
N ASP A 51 6.06 8.54 -5.45
CA ASP A 51 5.75 9.45 -4.33
C ASP A 51 4.77 8.83 -3.32
N ILE A 52 3.82 8.01 -3.78
CA ILE A 52 2.92 7.23 -2.90
C ILE A 52 3.71 6.12 -2.20
N ALA A 53 4.60 5.43 -2.90
CA ALA A 53 5.38 4.33 -2.35
C ALA A 53 6.40 4.81 -1.31
N GLU A 54 7.24 5.78 -1.67
CA GLU A 54 8.35 6.24 -0.83
C GLU A 54 7.93 7.29 0.21
N GLY A 55 6.96 8.16 -0.11
CA GLY A 55 6.63 9.33 0.71
C GLY A 55 7.74 10.36 0.76
N THR A 56 7.53 11.47 1.49
CA THR A 56 8.50 12.58 1.59
C THR A 56 9.89 12.21 2.12
N PRO A 57 10.07 11.16 2.94
CA PRO A 57 11.41 10.72 3.37
C PRO A 57 12.17 9.95 2.28
N GLY A 58 11.51 9.54 1.21
CA GLY A 58 12.08 8.71 0.15
C GLY A 58 13.13 9.44 -0.69
N SER A 59 14.13 8.71 -1.16
CA SER A 59 15.24 9.29 -1.95
C SER A 59 14.82 9.71 -3.36
N ASN A 60 13.75 9.12 -3.88
CA ASN A 60 13.23 9.39 -5.22
C ASN A 60 11.90 10.18 -5.19
N TYR A 61 11.44 10.57 -4.00
CA TYR A 61 10.27 11.44 -3.86
C TYR A 61 10.52 12.79 -4.53
N GLN A 62 9.62 13.19 -5.41
CA GLN A 62 9.68 14.48 -6.11
C GLN A 62 8.27 15.07 -6.25
N PRO A 63 7.93 16.14 -5.49
CA PRO A 63 6.60 16.74 -5.59
C PRO A 63 6.23 17.09 -7.03
N LEU A 64 5.05 16.64 -7.45
CA LEU A 64 4.56 16.89 -8.80
C LEU A 64 4.19 18.36 -8.98
N ALA A 65 4.99 19.08 -9.74
CA ALA A 65 4.81 20.50 -10.03
C ALA A 65 5.13 20.80 -11.51
N GLY A 66 4.89 22.04 -11.95
CA GLY A 66 5.31 22.51 -13.26
C GLY A 66 4.81 21.64 -14.42
N GLN A 67 5.70 20.85 -15.01
CA GLN A 67 5.40 20.04 -16.19
C GLN A 67 4.28 19.01 -15.93
N CYS A 68 4.22 18.41 -14.76
CA CYS A 68 3.20 17.42 -14.43
C CYS A 68 1.82 18.05 -14.26
N ALA A 69 1.75 19.25 -13.69
CA ALA A 69 0.50 20.00 -13.63
C ALA A 69 -0.05 20.32 -15.04
N SER A 70 0.81 20.59 -16.02
CA SER A 70 0.41 20.80 -17.42
C SER A 70 -0.13 19.53 -18.09
N GLN A 71 0.18 18.35 -17.56
CA GLN A 71 -0.37 17.05 -17.98
C GLN A 71 -1.66 16.66 -17.22
N ASN A 72 -2.18 17.54 -16.36
CA ASN A 72 -3.28 17.26 -15.41
C ASN A 72 -2.99 16.07 -14.47
N ILE A 73 -1.74 15.86 -14.13
CA ILE A 73 -1.30 14.87 -13.16
C ILE A 73 -0.82 15.62 -11.92
N THR A 74 -1.47 15.34 -10.80
CA THR A 74 -1.21 16.01 -9.52
C THR A 74 -0.87 14.97 -8.46
N GLU A 75 -0.19 15.42 -7.41
CA GLU A 75 0.11 14.59 -6.24
C GLU A 75 -1.19 14.08 -5.59
N VAL A 76 -1.26 12.78 -5.35
CA VAL A 76 -2.40 12.14 -4.71
C VAL A 76 -2.01 11.42 -3.41
N GLY A 77 -0.72 11.14 -3.20
CA GLY A 77 -0.16 10.61 -1.97
C GLY A 77 -0.28 11.62 -0.82
N ASP A 78 -0.23 11.12 0.41
CA ASP A 78 -0.26 11.98 1.61
C ASP A 78 1.15 12.31 2.13
N GLY A 79 2.19 11.82 1.47
CA GLY A 79 3.59 12.03 1.80
C GLY A 79 4.12 11.18 2.97
N TYR A 80 3.29 10.35 3.61
CA TYR A 80 3.76 9.46 4.69
C TYR A 80 4.51 8.25 4.16
N GLY A 81 4.15 7.79 2.95
CA GLY A 81 4.77 6.69 2.22
C GLY A 81 4.33 5.31 2.71
N LEU A 82 4.14 4.40 1.75
CA LEU A 82 3.84 2.99 2.06
C LEU A 82 5.11 2.25 2.52
N LEU A 83 6.25 2.46 1.85
CA LEU A 83 7.54 1.79 2.09
C LEU A 83 8.50 2.57 3.00
N ALA A 84 8.21 3.83 3.33
CA ALA A 84 9.09 4.65 4.16
C ALA A 84 9.43 3.94 5.49
N THR A 85 10.63 4.17 6.03
CA THR A 85 11.10 3.58 7.30
C THR A 85 10.15 3.86 8.46
N GLY A 86 9.46 4.99 8.47
CA GLY A 86 8.40 5.33 9.44
C GLY A 86 7.02 5.40 8.77
N GLY A 87 6.83 4.77 7.61
CA GLY A 87 5.60 4.79 6.84
C GLY A 87 4.56 3.78 7.30
N TYR A 88 3.52 3.60 6.48
CA TYR A 88 2.35 2.80 6.86
C TYR A 88 2.67 1.33 7.12
N ILE A 89 3.48 0.68 6.27
CA ILE A 89 3.82 -0.74 6.43
C ILE A 89 4.68 -0.94 7.67
N ALA A 90 5.78 -0.21 7.80
CA ALA A 90 6.71 -0.36 8.93
C ALA A 90 6.05 -0.10 10.28
N ASN A 91 5.25 0.95 10.40
CA ASN A 91 4.50 1.23 11.63
C ASN A 91 3.37 0.23 11.86
N GLY A 92 2.71 -0.24 10.82
CA GLY A 92 1.70 -1.29 10.90
C GLY A 92 2.26 -2.59 11.49
N GLU A 93 3.40 -3.05 10.97
CA GLU A 93 4.14 -4.22 11.47
C GLU A 93 4.56 -4.04 12.93
N ALA A 94 5.16 -2.90 13.27
CA ALA A 94 5.62 -2.61 14.63
C ALA A 94 4.47 -2.61 15.64
N HIS A 95 3.32 -2.00 15.31
CA HIS A 95 2.16 -1.94 16.19
C HIS A 95 1.43 -3.28 16.30
N ALA A 96 1.34 -4.06 15.23
CA ALA A 96 0.80 -5.42 15.27
C ALA A 96 1.65 -6.31 16.19
N SER A 97 2.99 -6.27 16.04
CA SER A 97 3.93 -6.99 16.90
C SER A 97 3.83 -6.53 18.36
N LEU A 98 3.76 -5.22 18.60
CA LEU A 98 3.59 -4.68 19.96
C LEU A 98 2.32 -5.21 20.62
N ALA A 99 1.18 -5.19 19.92
CA ALA A 99 -0.10 -5.68 20.45
C ALA A 99 -0.05 -7.17 20.77
N ALA A 100 0.60 -7.98 19.93
CA ALA A 100 0.75 -9.43 20.12
C ALA A 100 1.60 -9.81 21.31
N THR A 101 2.52 -8.93 21.75
CA THR A 101 3.50 -9.22 22.81
C THR A 101 3.14 -8.67 24.18
N GLN A 102 2.01 -7.94 24.31
CA GLN A 102 1.56 -7.46 25.61
C GLN A 102 1.18 -8.61 26.57
N SER A 103 1.38 -8.41 27.88
CA SER A 103 1.10 -9.41 28.90
C SER A 103 -0.40 -9.77 29.03
N ASP A 104 -1.28 -8.85 28.64
CA ASP A 104 -2.73 -8.99 28.64
C ASP A 104 -3.33 -9.31 27.25
N THR A 105 -2.46 -9.63 26.27
CA THR A 105 -2.91 -9.95 24.91
C THR A 105 -3.78 -11.21 24.89
N THR A 106 -4.86 -11.18 24.12
CA THR A 106 -5.73 -12.33 23.90
C THR A 106 -5.24 -13.21 22.75
N ILE A 107 -5.75 -14.44 22.65
CA ILE A 107 -5.48 -15.32 21.50
C ILE A 107 -5.92 -14.64 20.20
N SER A 108 -7.08 -13.98 20.19
CA SER A 108 -7.60 -13.24 19.02
C SER A 108 -6.62 -12.15 18.57
N ILE A 109 -6.12 -11.33 19.49
CA ILE A 109 -5.13 -10.30 19.16
C ILE A 109 -3.89 -10.91 18.54
N ARG A 110 -3.32 -11.98 19.13
CA ARG A 110 -2.12 -12.64 18.59
C ARG A 110 -2.31 -13.20 17.19
N VAL A 111 -3.43 -13.90 16.97
CA VAL A 111 -3.74 -14.49 15.65
C VAL A 111 -3.89 -13.40 14.60
N HIS A 112 -4.74 -12.40 14.86
CA HIS A 112 -5.00 -11.37 13.86
C HIS A 112 -3.84 -10.38 13.67
N ALA A 113 -3.01 -10.15 14.68
CA ALA A 113 -1.76 -9.43 14.52
C ALA A 113 -0.79 -10.16 13.57
N GLY A 114 -0.69 -11.48 13.68
CA GLY A 114 0.06 -12.32 12.74
C GLY A 114 -0.48 -12.19 11.31
N HIS A 115 -1.78 -12.23 11.12
CA HIS A 115 -2.42 -12.04 9.82
C HIS A 115 -2.16 -10.65 9.23
N VAL A 116 -2.25 -9.59 10.04
CA VAL A 116 -1.89 -8.23 9.62
C VAL A 116 -0.43 -8.18 9.15
N THR A 117 0.50 -8.74 9.93
CA THR A 117 1.92 -8.75 9.57
C THR A 117 2.17 -9.44 8.24
N ILE A 118 1.58 -10.63 8.00
CA ILE A 118 1.73 -11.36 6.73
C ILE A 118 1.22 -10.51 5.55
N CYS A 119 0.05 -9.88 5.68
CA CYS A 119 -0.48 -9.01 4.62
C CYS A 119 0.44 -7.81 4.35
N LEU A 120 1.01 -7.20 5.39
CA LEU A 120 1.95 -6.08 5.24
C LEU A 120 3.27 -6.52 4.57
N GLU A 121 3.78 -7.70 4.87
CA GLU A 121 4.95 -8.30 4.19
C GLU A 121 4.67 -8.56 2.71
N ASN A 122 3.49 -9.10 2.36
CA ASN A 122 3.05 -9.27 0.97
C ASN A 122 3.03 -7.92 0.24
N MET A 123 2.36 -6.92 0.83
CA MET A 123 2.27 -5.57 0.26
C MET A 123 3.66 -4.96 0.06
N LYS A 124 4.55 -5.10 1.02
CA LYS A 124 5.94 -4.61 0.94
C LYS A 124 6.67 -5.19 -0.28
N GLY A 125 6.52 -6.49 -0.53
CA GLY A 125 7.09 -7.14 -1.71
C GLY A 125 6.54 -6.57 -3.02
N TRP A 126 5.21 -6.51 -3.15
CA TRP A 126 4.56 -5.99 -4.35
C TRP A 126 4.87 -4.51 -4.60
N ILE A 127 4.77 -3.66 -3.56
CA ILE A 127 5.01 -2.22 -3.69
C ILE A 127 6.49 -1.92 -3.98
N SER A 128 7.43 -2.71 -3.44
CA SER A 128 8.84 -2.57 -3.77
C SER A 128 9.13 -2.86 -5.26
N THR A 129 8.42 -3.83 -5.86
CA THR A 129 8.53 -4.09 -7.29
C THR A 129 7.88 -2.97 -8.11
N ILE A 130 6.71 -2.46 -7.68
CA ILE A 130 6.04 -1.31 -8.31
C ILE A 130 6.96 -0.09 -8.34
N ASP A 131 7.62 0.22 -7.23
CA ASP A 131 8.54 1.35 -7.10
C ASP A 131 9.71 1.23 -8.08
N GLN A 132 10.38 0.06 -8.13
CA GLN A 132 11.47 -0.22 -9.08
C GLN A 132 11.00 -0.10 -10.54
N ASP A 133 9.81 -0.58 -10.85
CA ASP A 133 9.25 -0.50 -12.19
C ASP A 133 8.88 0.92 -12.58
N ALA A 134 8.33 1.70 -11.65
CA ALA A 134 8.04 3.11 -11.85
C ALA A 134 9.33 3.93 -12.07
N LEU A 135 10.38 3.66 -11.29
CA LEU A 135 11.72 4.25 -11.51
C LEU A 135 12.30 3.88 -12.89
N ALA A 136 12.10 2.64 -13.35
CA ALA A 136 12.52 2.23 -14.70
C ALA A 136 11.74 2.99 -15.79
N LEU A 137 10.46 3.30 -15.58
CA LEU A 137 9.65 4.08 -16.53
C LEU A 137 10.08 5.54 -16.63
N LEU A 138 10.70 6.13 -15.62
CA LEU A 138 11.30 7.48 -15.74
C LEU A 138 12.38 7.52 -16.82
N ASN A 139 13.12 6.42 -17.01
CA ASN A 139 14.19 6.31 -18.00
C ASN A 139 13.71 5.70 -19.33
N ASN A 140 12.70 4.84 -19.30
CA ASN A 140 12.13 4.19 -20.48
C ASN A 140 10.59 4.17 -20.43
N PRO A 141 9.94 5.32 -20.69
CA PRO A 141 8.48 5.48 -20.54
C PRO A 141 7.65 4.66 -21.55
N THR A 142 8.27 4.06 -22.54
CA THR A 142 7.58 3.23 -23.53
C THR A 142 7.54 1.73 -23.18
N ASN A 143 8.05 1.34 -22.01
CA ASN A 143 8.06 -0.05 -21.57
C ASN A 143 6.68 -0.48 -21.04
N THR A 144 5.80 -0.93 -21.95
CA THR A 144 4.42 -1.34 -21.63
C THR A 144 4.35 -2.56 -20.72
N ALA A 145 5.36 -3.42 -20.70
CA ALA A 145 5.39 -4.58 -19.81
C ALA A 145 5.47 -4.14 -18.34
N LYS A 146 6.29 -3.11 -18.05
CA LYS A 146 6.37 -2.53 -16.70
C LYS A 146 5.07 -1.87 -16.27
N VAL A 147 4.38 -1.20 -17.18
CA VAL A 147 3.05 -0.62 -16.89
C VAL A 147 2.05 -1.71 -16.51
N GLN A 148 2.03 -2.83 -17.22
CA GLN A 148 1.12 -3.94 -16.91
C GLN A 148 1.45 -4.61 -15.57
N GLU A 149 2.73 -4.77 -15.26
CA GLU A 149 3.21 -5.31 -13.99
C GLU A 149 2.81 -4.41 -12.80
N ILE A 150 3.02 -3.09 -12.91
CA ILE A 150 2.61 -2.09 -11.92
C ILE A 150 1.10 -2.20 -11.64
N VAL A 151 0.27 -2.27 -12.68
CA VAL A 151 -1.19 -2.34 -12.53
C VAL A 151 -1.61 -3.63 -11.82
N ALA A 152 -1.04 -4.76 -12.20
CA ALA A 152 -1.35 -6.04 -11.57
C ALA A 152 -0.94 -6.04 -10.09
N LEU A 153 0.28 -5.62 -9.79
CA LEU A 153 0.80 -5.58 -8.42
C LEU A 153 0.09 -4.55 -7.54
N ALA A 154 -0.32 -3.40 -8.09
CA ALA A 154 -1.11 -2.42 -7.34
C ALA A 154 -2.50 -2.96 -6.97
N ASN A 155 -3.11 -3.76 -7.85
CA ASN A 155 -4.33 -4.49 -7.51
C ASN A 155 -4.10 -5.54 -6.42
N HIS A 156 -3.01 -6.30 -6.49
CA HIS A 156 -2.64 -7.27 -5.44
C HIS A 156 -2.37 -6.57 -4.10
N ALA A 157 -1.66 -5.44 -4.11
CA ALA A 157 -1.39 -4.67 -2.91
C ALA A 157 -2.67 -4.14 -2.23
N LEU A 158 -3.68 -3.77 -3.01
CA LEU A 158 -4.97 -3.32 -2.49
C LEU A 158 -5.86 -4.50 -2.06
N ASN A 159 -6.16 -5.39 -3.00
CA ASN A 159 -7.22 -6.40 -2.86
C ASN A 159 -6.69 -7.79 -2.46
N GLY A 160 -5.40 -8.03 -2.63
CA GLY A 160 -4.84 -9.38 -2.57
C GLY A 160 -5.00 -10.14 -3.90
N VAL A 161 -4.57 -11.40 -3.88
CA VAL A 161 -4.69 -12.33 -5.01
C VAL A 161 -4.83 -13.75 -4.48
N ASP A 162 -5.81 -14.49 -4.98
CA ASP A 162 -5.97 -15.92 -4.68
C ASP A 162 -4.87 -16.70 -5.43
N THR A 163 -3.89 -17.22 -4.69
CA THR A 163 -2.77 -17.98 -5.25
C THR A 163 -2.96 -19.48 -5.14
N ASN A 164 -3.85 -19.94 -4.27
CA ASN A 164 -4.11 -21.35 -4.02
C ASN A 164 -5.35 -21.87 -4.76
N GLY A 165 -6.20 -20.98 -5.30
CA GLY A 165 -7.36 -21.31 -6.12
C GLY A 165 -8.59 -21.76 -5.32
N ASP A 166 -8.70 -21.33 -4.05
CA ASP A 166 -9.82 -21.70 -3.18
C ASP A 166 -10.97 -20.67 -3.17
N GLU A 167 -10.89 -19.65 -4.04
CA GLU A 167 -11.85 -18.56 -4.21
C GLU A 167 -11.92 -17.59 -3.00
N SER A 168 -10.87 -17.59 -2.16
CA SER A 168 -10.72 -16.70 -1.00
C SER A 168 -9.45 -15.87 -1.14
N ILE A 169 -9.36 -14.77 -0.38
CA ILE A 169 -8.13 -14.01 -0.19
C ILE A 169 -7.74 -14.14 1.28
N ASP A 170 -6.86 -15.07 1.54
CA ASP A 170 -6.44 -15.41 2.89
C ASP A 170 -5.26 -14.58 3.39
N PRO A 171 -5.08 -14.41 4.71
CA PRO A 171 -3.92 -13.73 5.29
C PRO A 171 -2.70 -14.67 5.33
N ILE A 172 -2.32 -15.20 4.16
CA ILE A 172 -1.17 -16.08 3.98
C ILE A 172 -0.12 -15.45 3.06
N PRO A 173 1.12 -15.95 3.05
CA PRO A 173 2.17 -15.44 2.17
C PRO A 173 1.74 -15.45 0.70
N GLY A 174 1.82 -14.29 0.07
CA GLY A 174 1.50 -14.10 -1.35
C GLY A 174 0.03 -13.80 -1.67
N GLU A 175 -0.89 -13.76 -0.68
CA GLU A 175 -2.33 -13.53 -0.95
C GLU A 175 -2.88 -12.22 -0.39
N GLY A 176 -2.92 -12.06 0.94
CA GLY A 176 -3.58 -10.93 1.59
C GLY A 176 -2.95 -9.57 1.26
N GLY A 177 -3.77 -8.60 0.88
CA GLY A 177 -3.41 -7.20 0.66
C GLY A 177 -3.94 -6.25 1.73
N ALA A 178 -4.07 -4.96 1.40
CA ALA A 178 -4.50 -3.90 2.32
C ALA A 178 -5.90 -4.15 2.90
N VAL A 179 -6.85 -4.63 2.07
CA VAL A 179 -8.22 -4.93 2.50
C VAL A 179 -8.21 -6.04 3.54
N THR A 180 -7.45 -7.11 3.32
CA THR A 180 -7.32 -8.22 4.26
C THR A 180 -6.63 -7.77 5.56
N ALA A 181 -5.54 -6.98 5.46
CA ALA A 181 -4.87 -6.41 6.63
C ALA A 181 -5.81 -5.55 7.48
N TYR A 182 -6.61 -4.69 6.84
CA TYR A 182 -7.59 -3.84 7.51
C TYR A 182 -8.65 -4.66 8.23
N PHE A 183 -9.20 -5.67 7.57
CA PHE A 183 -10.20 -6.57 8.15
C PHE A 183 -9.66 -7.27 9.41
N HIS A 184 -8.46 -7.84 9.34
CA HIS A 184 -7.84 -8.49 10.50
C HIS A 184 -7.46 -7.49 11.60
N GLY A 185 -7.07 -6.27 11.25
CA GLY A 185 -6.87 -5.20 12.22
C GLY A 185 -8.14 -4.84 13.00
N GLN A 186 -9.31 -4.89 12.36
CA GLN A 186 -10.59 -4.71 13.04
C GLN A 186 -10.89 -5.89 13.98
N LEU A 187 -10.59 -7.12 13.58
CA LEU A 187 -10.80 -8.31 14.39
C LEU A 187 -9.92 -8.34 15.66
N MET A 188 -8.75 -7.68 15.65
CA MET A 188 -7.94 -7.49 16.86
C MET A 188 -8.69 -6.72 17.95
N SER A 189 -9.58 -5.80 17.57
CA SER A 189 -10.37 -4.98 18.49
C SER A 189 -11.72 -5.60 18.87
N ALA A 190 -12.08 -6.74 18.29
CA ALA A 190 -13.34 -7.41 18.59
C ALA A 190 -13.30 -8.01 20.01
N LEU A 191 -14.16 -7.49 20.89
CA LEU A 191 -14.34 -8.04 22.24
C LEU A 191 -15.25 -9.28 22.17
N VAL A 192 -14.71 -10.43 22.56
CA VAL A 192 -15.53 -11.60 22.82
C VAL A 192 -16.13 -11.43 24.21
N LEU A 193 -17.39 -11.00 24.27
CA LEU A 193 -18.14 -10.97 25.53
C LEU A 193 -18.48 -12.42 25.93
N ALA A 194 -17.78 -12.95 26.93
CA ALA A 194 -18.20 -14.20 27.55
C ALA A 194 -19.53 -13.96 28.28
N PRO A 195 -20.52 -14.87 28.17
CA PRO A 195 -21.70 -14.76 28.99
C PRO A 195 -21.28 -14.83 30.46
N THR A 196 -21.74 -13.88 31.26
CA THR A 196 -21.60 -13.94 32.73
C THR A 196 -22.40 -15.11 33.22
N SER A 197 -21.74 -16.12 33.75
CA SER A 197 -22.35 -17.24 34.47
C SER A 197 -23.03 -16.80 35.76
#